data_fe97acfe599bcc69589596f812e7009d
#
_entry.id   fe97acfe599bcc69589596f812e7009d
#
_cell.length_a   1.000
_cell.length_b   1.000
_cell.length_c   1.000
_cell.angle_alpha   90.00
_cell.angle_beta   90.00
_cell.angle_gamma   90.00
#
_symmetry.space_group_name_H-M   'P 1'
#
loop_
_entity.id
_entity.type
_entity.pdbx_description
1 polymer ?
#
loop_
_entity_poly.entity_id
_entity_poly.type
_entity_poly.pdbx_seq_one_letter_code
_entity_poly.pdbx_strand_id
1 'polypeptide(L)'
;MRDILDELVLLLEQNGITVRRETDAGAGLCVIKGQTVVFIDNSAPAAEMAQICGRAVCKNIDIENIYIKPQIREFLEKYCIQTD
;
A
#
# COMPACT_ATOMS: atom_id res chain seq x y z
N MET A 1 5.09 -12.72 3.23
CA MET A 1 4.68 -11.32 3.18
C MET A 1 5.20 -10.54 2.00
N ARG A 2 6.36 -10.92 1.47
CA ARG A 2 6.92 -10.18 0.35
C ARG A 2 6.00 -10.23 -0.88
N ASP A 3 5.36 -11.37 -1.12
CA ASP A 3 4.45 -11.49 -2.27
C ASP A 3 3.26 -10.55 -2.14
N ILE A 4 2.73 -10.42 -0.93
CA ILE A 4 1.61 -9.52 -0.69
C ILE A 4 2.07 -8.07 -0.87
N LEU A 5 3.26 -7.75 -0.37
CA LEU A 5 3.80 -6.40 -0.52
C LEU A 5 3.96 -6.04 -2.00
N ASP A 6 4.50 -6.95 -2.80
CA ASP A 6 4.70 -6.69 -4.21
C ASP A 6 3.38 -6.47 -4.94
N GLU A 7 2.36 -7.24 -4.61
CA GLU A 7 1.05 -7.06 -5.22
C GLU A 7 0.43 -5.73 -4.82
N LEU A 8 0.59 -5.34 -3.57
CA LEU A 8 0.05 -4.06 -3.11
C LEU A 8 0.74 -2.89 -3.80
N VAL A 9 2.06 -2.98 -3.97
CA VAL A 9 2.81 -1.94 -4.67
C VAL A 9 2.31 -1.83 -6.11
N LEU A 10 2.14 -2.96 -6.78
CA LEU A 10 1.65 -2.95 -8.14
C LEU A 10 0.26 -2.33 -8.22
N LEU A 11 -0.60 -2.68 -7.29
CA LEU A 11 -1.96 -2.14 -7.25
C LEU A 11 -1.94 -0.62 -7.09
N LEU A 12 -1.08 -0.12 -6.20
CA LEU A 12 -0.95 1.31 -6.01
C LEU A 12 -0.49 2.00 -7.29
N GLU A 13 0.53 1.44 -7.93
CA GLU A 13 1.07 2.04 -9.14
C GLU A 13 0.07 2.03 -10.29
N GLN A 14 -0.72 0.97 -10.39
CA GLN A 14 -1.73 0.89 -11.43
C GLN A 14 -2.82 1.93 -11.27
N ASN A 15 -2.96 2.46 -10.07
CA ASN A 15 -3.98 3.46 -9.79
C ASN A 15 -3.40 4.87 -9.65
N GLY A 16 -2.20 5.07 -10.15
CA GLY A 16 -1.62 6.39 -10.24
C GLY A 16 -0.92 6.88 -8.99
N ILE A 17 -0.71 6.01 -8.03
CA ILE A 17 -0.02 6.39 -6.80
C ILE A 17 1.45 6.04 -6.92
N THR A 18 2.31 7.02 -6.67
CA THR A 18 3.75 6.82 -6.77
C THR A 18 4.25 6.05 -5.55
N VAL A 19 5.07 5.03 -5.80
CA VAL A 19 5.71 4.27 -4.74
C VAL A 19 7.21 4.44 -4.88
N ARG A 20 7.87 4.90 -3.83
CA ARG A 20 9.31 5.10 -3.82
C ARG A 20 9.94 4.16 -2.82
N ARG A 21 10.98 3.46 -3.26
CA ARG A 21 11.71 2.53 -2.42
C ARG A 21 13.06 3.14 -2.10
N GLU A 22 13.34 3.29 -0.82
CA GLU A 22 14.60 3.87 -0.38
C GLU A 22 15.10 3.12 0.83
N THR A 23 16.39 3.26 1.12
CA THR A 23 16.99 2.59 2.26
C THR A 23 17.14 3.59 3.39
N ASP A 24 16.67 3.22 4.57
CA ASP A 24 16.79 4.04 5.77
C ASP A 24 16.10 5.40 5.64
N ALA A 25 15.14 5.51 4.76
CA ALA A 25 14.43 6.78 4.58
C ALA A 25 13.17 6.85 5.43
N GLY A 26 12.85 5.77 6.13
CA GLY A 26 11.58 5.70 6.84
C GLY A 26 10.47 5.32 5.88
N ALA A 27 9.34 4.94 6.42
CA ALA A 27 8.22 4.50 5.62
C ALA A 27 6.99 5.31 5.97
N GLY A 28 6.11 5.48 5.01
CA GLY A 28 4.87 6.20 5.28
C GLY A 28 4.21 6.71 4.04
N LEU A 29 3.08 7.36 4.26
CA LEU A 29 2.27 7.94 3.22
C LEU A 29 2.43 9.46 3.28
N CYS A 30 2.75 10.05 2.15
CA CYS A 30 2.95 11.50 2.07
C CYS A 30 2.17 12.06 0.88
N VAL A 31 1.86 13.35 0.96
CA VAL A 31 1.28 14.06 -0.18
C VAL A 31 2.29 15.12 -0.59
N ILE A 32 2.77 15.02 -1.83
CA ILE A 32 3.74 15.95 -2.37
C ILE A 32 3.15 16.60 -3.59
N LYS A 33 3.02 17.91 -3.56
CA LYS A 33 2.46 18.69 -4.68
C LYS A 33 1.11 18.13 -5.13
N GLY A 34 0.28 17.76 -4.17
CA GLY A 34 -1.04 17.25 -4.48
C GLY A 34 -1.10 15.79 -4.89
N GLN A 35 0.04 15.11 -4.94
CA GLN A 35 0.07 13.69 -5.29
C GLN A 35 0.42 12.83 -4.10
N THR A 36 -0.29 11.73 -3.99
CA THR A 36 -0.01 10.77 -2.93
C THR A 36 1.22 9.94 -3.29
N VAL A 37 2.16 9.88 -2.36
CA VAL A 37 3.38 9.11 -2.53
C VAL A 37 3.54 8.17 -1.34
N VAL A 38 3.83 6.91 -1.62
CA VAL A 38 4.08 5.92 -0.58
C VAL A 38 5.58 5.65 -0.54
N PHE A 39 6.18 5.81 0.62
CA PHE A 39 7.60 5.51 0.81
C PHE A 39 7.76 4.15 1.45
N ILE A 40 8.58 3.31 0.87
CA ILE A 40 8.88 1.98 1.39
C ILE A 40 10.36 1.95 1.76
N ASP A 41 10.64 1.51 2.98
CA ASP A 41 12.00 1.37 3.45
C ASP A 41 12.48 -0.05 3.17
N ASN A 42 13.49 -0.17 2.31
CA ASN A 42 14.01 -1.48 1.92
C ASN A 42 14.65 -2.23 3.08
N SER A 43 15.02 -1.54 4.13
CA SER A 43 15.64 -2.17 5.28
C SER A 43 14.62 -2.60 6.35
N ALA A 44 13.36 -2.28 6.15
CA ALA A 44 12.32 -2.62 7.12
C ALA A 44 11.68 -3.96 6.78
N PRO A 45 11.06 -4.63 7.75
CA PRO A 45 10.38 -5.90 7.50
C PRO A 45 9.25 -5.75 6.50
N ALA A 46 9.13 -6.75 5.61
CA ALA A 46 8.10 -6.72 4.58
C ALA A 46 6.69 -6.62 5.18
N ALA A 47 6.48 -7.23 6.34
CA ALA A 47 5.17 -7.20 6.98
C ALA A 47 4.76 -5.78 7.34
N GLU A 48 5.69 -4.96 7.83
CA GLU A 48 5.40 -3.57 8.14
C GLU A 48 5.10 -2.77 6.90
N MET A 49 5.88 -3.00 5.85
CA MET A 49 5.66 -2.29 4.58
C MET A 49 4.33 -2.68 3.97
N ALA A 50 3.94 -3.94 4.08
CA ALA A 50 2.65 -4.40 3.58
C ALA A 50 1.50 -3.70 4.30
N GLN A 51 1.63 -3.47 5.61
CA GLN A 51 0.60 -2.76 6.35
C GLN A 51 0.45 -1.32 5.87
N ILE A 52 1.57 -0.66 5.63
CA ILE A 52 1.55 0.72 5.15
C ILE A 52 0.90 0.79 3.77
N CYS A 53 1.31 -0.11 2.88
CA CYS A 53 0.72 -0.16 1.54
C CYS A 53 -0.76 -0.51 1.59
N GLY A 54 -1.15 -1.40 2.49
CA GLY A 54 -2.55 -1.77 2.64
C GLY A 54 -3.41 -0.58 3.04
N ARG A 55 -2.92 0.22 3.99
CA ARG A 55 -3.63 1.42 4.40
C ARG A 55 -3.72 2.43 3.28
N ALA A 56 -2.64 2.56 2.50
CA ALA A 56 -2.64 3.48 1.37
C ALA A 56 -3.68 3.05 0.33
N VAL A 57 -3.79 1.76 0.07
CA VAL A 57 -4.79 1.25 -0.85
C VAL A 57 -6.19 1.58 -0.33
N CYS A 58 -6.44 1.31 0.95
CA CYS A 58 -7.76 1.55 1.51
C CYS A 58 -8.17 3.02 1.44
N LYS A 59 -7.21 3.92 1.60
CA LYS A 59 -7.52 5.34 1.59
C LYS A 59 -7.68 5.92 0.20
N ASN A 60 -7.00 5.37 -0.79
CA ASN A 60 -6.90 6.02 -2.09
C ASN A 60 -7.54 5.25 -3.22
N ILE A 61 -7.91 4.00 -3.01
CA ILE A 61 -8.44 3.15 -4.08
C ILE A 61 -9.76 2.56 -3.61
N ASP A 62 -10.75 2.60 -4.50
CA ASP A 62 -12.05 1.98 -4.21
C ASP A 62 -11.96 0.49 -4.53
N ILE A 63 -11.63 -0.30 -3.53
CA ILE A 63 -11.42 -1.73 -3.73
C ILE A 63 -12.69 -2.50 -4.08
N GLU A 64 -13.85 -1.88 -3.91
CA GLU A 64 -15.10 -2.53 -4.27
C GLU A 64 -15.36 -2.51 -5.75
N ASN A 65 -14.69 -1.63 -6.49
CA ASN A 65 -14.94 -1.46 -7.92
C ASN A 65 -13.83 -2.00 -8.81
N ILE A 66 -12.84 -2.68 -8.25
CA ILE A 66 -11.76 -3.27 -9.04
C ILE A 66 -11.56 -4.72 -8.63
N TYR A 67 -10.95 -5.49 -9.54
CA TYR A 67 -10.62 -6.86 -9.22
C TYR A 67 -9.37 -6.91 -8.36
N ILE A 68 -9.43 -7.64 -7.28
CA ILE A 68 -8.30 -7.86 -6.38
C ILE A 68 -8.23 -9.34 -6.07
N LYS A 69 -7.03 -9.92 -6.15
CA LYS A 69 -6.86 -11.34 -5.84
C LYS A 69 -7.39 -11.63 -4.45
N PRO A 70 -8.05 -12.78 -4.25
CA PRO A 70 -8.67 -13.08 -2.96
C PRO A 70 -7.72 -12.99 -1.77
N GLN A 71 -6.49 -13.43 -1.91
CA GLN A 71 -5.54 -13.37 -0.80
C GLN A 71 -5.17 -11.94 -0.45
N ILE A 72 -5.11 -11.07 -1.43
CA ILE A 72 -4.81 -9.65 -1.21
C ILE A 72 -6.03 -8.96 -0.61
N ARG A 73 -7.21 -9.29 -1.10
CA ARG A 73 -8.44 -8.72 -0.57
C ARG A 73 -8.62 -9.09 0.90
N GLU A 74 -8.33 -10.33 1.25
CA GLU A 74 -8.40 -10.77 2.63
C GLU A 74 -7.46 -9.98 3.52
N PHE A 75 -6.25 -9.72 3.02
CA PHE A 75 -5.29 -8.90 3.75
C PHE A 75 -5.80 -7.48 3.93
N LEU A 76 -6.35 -6.90 2.88
CA LEU A 76 -6.84 -5.52 2.92
C LEU A 76 -8.02 -5.35 3.86
N GLU A 77 -8.88 -6.34 3.95
CA GLU A 77 -10.05 -6.25 4.81
C GLU A 77 -9.68 -6.00 6.27
N LYS A 78 -8.49 -6.43 6.67
CA LYS A 78 -8.03 -6.19 8.04
C LYS A 78 -7.79 -4.71 8.31
N TYR A 79 -7.53 -3.94 7.28
CA TYR A 79 -7.20 -2.52 7.43
C TYR A 79 -8.31 -1.61 6.97
N CYS A 80 -9.09 -2.04 6.01
CA CYS A 80 -10.16 -1.21 5.47
C CYS A 80 -11.39 -1.17 6.36
N ILE A 81 -11.60 -2.22 7.12
CA ILE A 81 -12.79 -2.31 7.96
C ILE A 81 -12.69 -1.43 9.19
N GLN A 82 -11.51 -1.00 9.54
CA GLN A 82 -11.30 -0.26 10.78
C GLN A 82 -11.60 1.20 10.67
N THR A 83 -12.25 1.61 9.65
CA THR A 83 -12.42 3.00 9.49
C THR A 83 -13.66 3.41 10.12
N ASP A 84 -14.02 3.47 11.03
CA ASP A 84 -15.13 4.07 11.49
C ASP A 84 -15.03 5.02 12.45
#